data_52cd3dedb34aeeacdd7a55aea5b11ec0
#
_entry.id   52cd3dedb34aeeacdd7a55aea5b11ec0
#
_cell.length_a   1.000
_cell.length_b   1.000
_cell.length_c   1.000
_cell.angle_alpha   90.00
_cell.angle_beta   90.00
_cell.angle_gamma   90.00
#
_symmetry.space_group_name_H-M   'P 1'
#
loop_
_entity.id
_entity.type
_entity.pdbx_description
1 polymer ?
#
loop_
_entity_poly.entity_id
_entity_poly.type
_entity_poly.pdbx_seq_one_letter_code
_entity_poly.pdbx_strand_id
1 'polypeptide(L)'
;MTLFLRNSSLRQLRLLPAAAFLLAAHSMFAEAPVAASAKPATTTPDRAASYYHYGLAHLYEDMAVSAGRSDYATQAVEEYKLALNADPNSRLLQDGLADLYFKIGRIREAVSTAQERVAQDPNDVEAHELLGKVYLRSLGDMQTPQSGQILKLAIAEYEKLAELKPKDVETRLLLGQLYGLNHDSAKAEEQFKDAQKIDANSEEVALNMARLYSEEGDAKRAADVLKGIPAEDRSARIEYALGATYDQLKQPKEAAAAYQRSLDLEPGNLDTERGLANALLTEGKLDDALKIFNEIVAAEPQDAQSQIHISEIERRQGHYDQALATLEKAKPLAQDSLELSYNEALIYDSLGRYDDATGVLNKLVTDTAHADGKYSDGEKANRAIFLDRLGIIYREENKTAEAVAAYKQMVELGGEYAKGGYQGQVDAYRDAHQWK
;
A
#
# COMPACT_ATOMS: atom_id res chain seq x y z
N MET A 1 -2.01 25.23 -0.76
CA MET A 1 -2.11 24.77 -2.17
C MET A 1 -1.05 23.72 -2.35
N THR A 2 -1.35 22.54 -1.84
CA THR A 2 -0.41 21.40 -1.70
C THR A 2 -0.76 20.35 -2.75
N LEU A 3 0.03 20.30 -3.81
CA LEU A 3 0.00 19.26 -4.84
C LEU A 3 1.39 18.65 -4.97
N PHE A 4 1.87 18.05 -3.88
CA PHE A 4 2.98 17.12 -3.97
C PHE A 4 2.42 15.72 -3.84
N LEU A 5 2.35 14.99 -4.95
CA LEU A 5 1.97 13.59 -4.94
C LEU A 5 3.04 12.80 -4.17
N ARG A 6 2.60 12.27 -3.06
CA ARG A 6 3.35 11.45 -2.11
C ARG A 6 3.76 10.15 -2.79
N ASN A 7 5.07 9.99 -3.04
CA ASN A 7 5.64 8.65 -3.19
C ASN A 7 5.69 8.02 -1.79
N SER A 8 4.68 7.25 -1.46
CA SER A 8 4.69 6.43 -0.25
C SER A 8 5.73 5.32 -0.43
N SER A 9 6.90 5.52 0.18
CA SER A 9 7.87 4.45 0.38
C SER A 9 7.26 3.38 1.30
N LEU A 10 6.76 2.32 0.72
CA LEU A 10 6.50 1.07 1.43
C LEU A 10 7.80 0.64 2.11
N ARG A 11 7.83 0.69 3.44
CA ARG A 11 8.89 0.09 4.26
C ARG A 11 8.95 -1.39 3.90
N GLN A 12 10.04 -1.77 3.25
CA GLN A 12 10.38 -3.14 2.94
C GLN A 12 10.54 -3.94 4.23
N LEU A 13 9.57 -4.78 4.54
CA LEU A 13 9.82 -5.93 5.39
C LEU A 13 10.79 -6.84 4.62
N ARG A 14 12.05 -6.90 5.05
CA ARG A 14 13.05 -7.81 4.49
C ARG A 14 12.68 -9.24 4.84
N LEU A 15 11.98 -9.92 3.93
CA LEU A 15 11.88 -11.37 3.89
C LEU A 15 12.94 -11.88 2.92
N LEU A 16 13.77 -12.78 3.39
CA LEU A 16 14.82 -13.46 2.65
C LEU A 16 14.28 -14.18 1.40
N PRO A 17 15.03 -14.26 0.30
CA PRO A 17 14.52 -14.79 -0.97
C PRO A 17 14.44 -16.32 -0.95
N ALA A 18 13.23 -16.86 -0.97
CA ALA A 18 12.95 -18.26 -1.28
C ALA A 18 12.61 -18.47 -2.78
N ALA A 19 13.15 -17.65 -3.67
CA ALA A 19 12.72 -17.56 -5.06
C ALA A 19 13.65 -18.29 -6.05
N ALA A 20 14.07 -19.52 -5.79
CA ALA A 20 14.97 -20.22 -6.72
C ALA A 20 14.53 -21.63 -7.15
N PHE A 21 13.29 -22.11 -6.97
CA PHE A 21 12.97 -23.53 -7.25
C PHE A 21 11.69 -23.82 -8.03
N LEU A 22 11.15 -22.90 -8.84
CA LEU A 22 9.90 -23.17 -9.61
C LEU A 22 10.08 -23.23 -11.14
N LEU A 23 11.28 -23.44 -11.65
CA LEU A 23 11.58 -23.44 -13.11
C LEU A 23 11.42 -24.81 -13.81
N ALA A 24 10.80 -25.81 -13.19
CA ALA A 24 10.68 -27.15 -13.78
C ALA A 24 9.24 -27.66 -14.02
N ALA A 25 8.21 -26.83 -13.91
CA ALA A 25 6.83 -27.31 -13.97
C ALA A 25 6.14 -27.20 -15.35
N HIS A 26 6.82 -26.81 -16.42
CA HIS A 26 6.17 -26.58 -17.74
C HIS A 26 6.38 -27.69 -18.79
N SER A 27 6.93 -28.86 -18.45
CA SER A 27 7.15 -29.93 -19.43
C SER A 27 6.60 -31.31 -19.06
N MET A 28 5.70 -31.43 -18.08
CA MET A 28 5.13 -32.74 -17.68
C MET A 28 3.60 -32.84 -17.71
N PHE A 29 2.94 -32.16 -18.64
CA PHE A 29 1.59 -32.57 -19.06
C PHE A 29 1.68 -33.35 -20.36
N ALA A 30 2.46 -34.45 -20.36
CA ALA A 30 2.29 -35.52 -21.29
C ALA A 30 1.47 -36.60 -20.55
N GLU A 31 0.26 -36.87 -21.06
CA GLU A 31 -0.59 -37.97 -20.59
C GLU A 31 0.21 -39.26 -20.57
N ALA A 32 0.53 -39.73 -19.38
CA ALA A 32 0.92 -41.13 -19.18
C ALA A 32 -0.38 -41.97 -19.12
N PRO A 33 -0.44 -43.15 -19.79
CA PRO A 33 -1.61 -43.99 -19.76
C PRO A 33 -1.91 -44.43 -18.34
N VAL A 34 -3.15 -44.14 -17.88
CA VAL A 34 -3.69 -44.59 -16.60
C VAL A 34 -3.60 -46.10 -16.54
N ALA A 35 -2.63 -46.65 -15.81
CA ALA A 35 -2.65 -48.02 -15.39
C ALA A 35 -3.87 -48.20 -14.48
N ALA A 36 -4.77 -49.08 -14.86
CA ALA A 36 -5.94 -49.41 -14.06
C ALA A 36 -5.51 -49.79 -12.64
N SER A 37 -5.80 -48.90 -11.70
CA SER A 37 -5.56 -49.05 -10.27
C SER A 37 -6.38 -50.27 -9.81
N ALA A 38 -5.70 -51.30 -9.37
CA ALA A 38 -6.34 -52.41 -8.65
C ALA A 38 -7.08 -51.83 -7.45
N LYS A 39 -8.39 -52.15 -7.30
CA LYS A 39 -9.17 -51.81 -6.13
C LYS A 39 -8.39 -52.20 -4.87
N PRO A 40 -8.17 -51.26 -3.93
CA PRO A 40 -7.52 -51.63 -2.68
C PRO A 40 -8.41 -52.67 -1.96
N ALA A 41 -7.80 -53.74 -1.50
CA ALA A 41 -8.45 -54.69 -0.64
C ALA A 41 -8.98 -53.95 0.59
N THR A 42 -10.25 -54.13 0.92
CA THR A 42 -10.89 -53.54 2.12
C THR A 42 -10.32 -54.25 3.37
N THR A 43 -9.13 -53.81 3.79
CA THR A 43 -8.59 -54.18 5.11
C THR A 43 -9.35 -53.33 6.14
N THR A 44 -9.90 -53.95 7.17
CA THR A 44 -10.45 -53.24 8.33
C THR A 44 -9.35 -52.35 8.90
N PRO A 45 -9.61 -51.04 9.11
CA PRO A 45 -8.59 -50.15 9.63
C PRO A 45 -8.03 -50.60 10.98
N ASP A 46 -6.73 -50.65 11.12
CA ASP A 46 -6.08 -50.86 12.42
C ASP A 46 -6.03 -49.53 13.18
N ARG A 47 -7.13 -49.19 13.83
CA ARG A 47 -7.27 -47.96 14.56
C ARG A 47 -6.26 -47.81 15.70
N ALA A 48 -5.84 -48.91 16.33
CA ALA A 48 -4.88 -48.83 17.44
C ALA A 48 -3.51 -48.40 16.93
N ALA A 49 -3.02 -49.02 15.85
CA ALA A 49 -1.78 -48.61 15.19
C ALA A 49 -1.90 -47.16 14.64
N SER A 50 -3.04 -46.81 14.02
CA SER A 50 -3.30 -45.49 13.50
C SER A 50 -3.21 -44.40 14.59
N TYR A 51 -3.86 -44.60 15.74
CA TYR A 51 -3.80 -43.64 16.87
C TYR A 51 -2.39 -43.55 17.49
N TYR A 52 -1.67 -44.66 17.58
CA TYR A 52 -0.31 -44.63 18.09
C TYR A 52 0.61 -43.77 17.22
N HIS A 53 0.62 -44.02 15.92
CA HIS A 53 1.42 -43.26 14.97
C HIS A 53 0.96 -41.81 14.87
N TYR A 54 -0.34 -41.50 14.97
CA TYR A 54 -0.86 -40.14 15.01
C TYR A 54 -0.36 -39.38 16.24
N GLY A 55 -0.32 -40.02 17.42
CA GLY A 55 0.23 -39.40 18.62
C GLY A 55 1.73 -39.09 18.51
N LEU A 56 2.51 -40.00 17.89
CA LEU A 56 3.93 -39.70 17.61
C LEU A 56 4.11 -38.64 16.56
N ALA A 57 3.28 -38.60 15.51
CA ALA A 57 3.31 -37.56 14.50
C ALA A 57 3.13 -36.16 15.09
N HIS A 58 2.14 -36.02 15.99
CA HIS A 58 1.93 -34.74 16.68
C HIS A 58 3.08 -34.34 17.61
N LEU A 59 3.66 -35.30 18.32
CA LEU A 59 4.82 -35.03 19.17
C LEU A 59 6.00 -34.51 18.34
N TYR A 60 6.30 -35.15 17.22
CA TYR A 60 7.39 -34.75 16.34
C TYR A 60 7.07 -33.45 15.59
N GLU A 61 5.80 -33.22 15.20
CA GLU A 61 5.34 -31.96 14.64
C GLU A 61 5.58 -30.80 15.62
N ASP A 62 5.21 -30.96 16.88
CA ASP A 62 5.43 -29.93 17.88
C ASP A 62 6.93 -29.62 18.07
N MET A 63 7.78 -30.66 18.13
CA MET A 63 9.23 -30.49 18.18
C MET A 63 9.79 -29.80 16.92
N ALA A 64 9.24 -30.09 15.75
CA ALA A 64 9.69 -29.51 14.49
C ALA A 64 9.28 -28.06 14.33
N VAL A 65 8.02 -27.73 14.66
CA VAL A 65 7.40 -26.42 14.40
C VAL A 65 7.56 -25.48 15.59
N SER A 66 7.12 -25.90 16.78
CA SER A 66 7.08 -25.05 17.97
C SER A 66 8.45 -24.90 18.62
N ALA A 67 9.27 -25.96 18.68
CA ALA A 67 10.60 -25.94 19.23
C ALA A 67 11.72 -25.63 18.21
N GLY A 68 11.37 -25.42 16.91
CA GLY A 68 12.30 -25.11 15.85
C GLY A 68 13.28 -26.23 15.47
N ARG A 69 12.96 -27.49 15.82
CA ARG A 69 13.78 -28.68 15.59
C ARG A 69 13.44 -29.34 14.25
N SER A 70 13.94 -28.80 13.15
CA SER A 70 13.66 -29.27 11.78
C SER A 70 14.05 -30.74 11.51
N ASP A 71 14.95 -31.32 12.34
CA ASP A 71 15.31 -32.74 12.31
C ASP A 71 14.11 -33.66 12.58
N TYR A 72 13.11 -33.21 13.35
CA TYR A 72 11.89 -33.95 13.62
C TYR A 72 10.83 -33.83 12.52
N ALA A 73 10.95 -32.88 11.60
CA ALA A 73 9.98 -32.70 10.52
C ALA A 73 9.81 -33.96 9.64
N THR A 74 10.91 -34.63 9.33
CA THR A 74 10.87 -35.87 8.57
C THR A 74 10.23 -37.01 9.37
N GLN A 75 10.51 -37.10 10.66
CA GLN A 75 9.92 -38.09 11.54
C GLN A 75 8.40 -37.90 11.67
N ALA A 76 7.95 -36.66 11.84
CA ALA A 76 6.53 -36.35 11.87
C ALA A 76 5.81 -36.79 10.59
N VAL A 77 6.38 -36.50 9.42
CA VAL A 77 5.83 -36.95 8.12
C VAL A 77 5.75 -38.48 8.02
N GLU A 78 6.81 -39.20 8.43
CA GLU A 78 6.79 -40.67 8.37
C GLU A 78 5.75 -41.25 9.32
N GLU A 79 5.59 -40.74 10.51
CA GLU A 79 4.57 -41.19 11.47
C GLU A 79 3.14 -40.90 10.94
N TYR A 80 2.88 -39.74 10.32
CA TYR A 80 1.60 -39.50 9.65
C TYR A 80 1.33 -40.52 8.53
N LYS A 81 2.34 -40.89 7.73
CA LYS A 81 2.21 -41.91 6.68
C LYS A 81 1.94 -43.30 7.27
N LEU A 82 2.59 -43.69 8.36
CA LEU A 82 2.33 -44.92 9.06
C LEU A 82 0.90 -44.95 9.62
N ALA A 83 0.42 -43.85 10.18
CA ALA A 83 -0.95 -43.73 10.64
C ALA A 83 -1.96 -43.90 9.48
N LEU A 84 -1.69 -43.26 8.32
CA LEU A 84 -2.51 -43.40 7.11
C LEU A 84 -2.44 -44.80 6.49
N ASN A 85 -1.33 -45.50 6.58
CA ASN A 85 -1.24 -46.91 6.14
C ASN A 85 -2.15 -47.81 6.99
N ALA A 86 -2.31 -47.48 8.29
CA ALA A 86 -3.18 -48.22 9.19
C ALA A 86 -4.67 -47.84 9.04
N ASP A 87 -4.96 -46.59 8.69
CA ASP A 87 -6.32 -46.07 8.39
C ASP A 87 -6.29 -45.14 7.17
N PRO A 88 -6.30 -45.69 5.93
CA PRO A 88 -6.13 -44.89 4.71
C PRO A 88 -7.24 -43.90 4.41
N ASN A 89 -8.42 -44.09 4.97
CA ASN A 89 -9.60 -43.25 4.73
C ASN A 89 -9.84 -42.20 5.82
N SER A 90 -8.91 -42.07 6.77
CA SER A 90 -9.03 -41.07 7.84
C SER A 90 -8.76 -39.66 7.30
N ARG A 91 -9.82 -38.86 7.17
CA ARG A 91 -9.71 -37.44 6.82
C ARG A 91 -8.79 -36.68 7.78
N LEU A 92 -8.93 -36.89 9.08
CA LEU A 92 -8.11 -36.27 10.12
C LEU A 92 -6.61 -36.42 9.86
N LEU A 93 -6.18 -37.62 9.46
CA LEU A 93 -4.76 -37.89 9.16
C LEU A 93 -4.30 -37.27 7.85
N GLN A 94 -5.16 -37.24 6.84
CA GLN A 94 -4.87 -36.60 5.56
C GLN A 94 -4.74 -35.11 5.76
N ASP A 95 -5.64 -34.49 6.54
CA ASP A 95 -5.59 -33.06 6.89
C ASP A 95 -4.31 -32.73 7.66
N GLY A 96 -4.01 -33.50 8.70
CA GLY A 96 -2.82 -33.31 9.53
C GLY A 96 -1.52 -33.42 8.72
N LEU A 97 -1.40 -34.40 7.82
CA LEU A 97 -0.22 -34.54 6.97
C LEU A 97 -0.09 -33.36 5.98
N ALA A 98 -1.19 -32.94 5.38
CA ALA A 98 -1.19 -31.85 4.42
C ALA A 98 -0.85 -30.50 5.09
N ASP A 99 -1.40 -30.24 6.27
CA ASP A 99 -1.07 -29.08 7.09
C ASP A 99 0.39 -29.10 7.58
N LEU A 100 0.90 -30.27 7.98
CA LEU A 100 2.30 -30.44 8.32
C LEU A 100 3.20 -30.08 7.13
N TYR A 101 2.92 -30.60 5.93
CA TYR A 101 3.69 -30.25 4.74
C TYR A 101 3.73 -28.73 4.51
N PHE A 102 2.60 -28.06 4.70
CA PHE A 102 2.52 -26.60 4.59
C PHE A 102 3.38 -25.90 5.65
N LYS A 103 3.27 -26.31 6.94
CA LYS A 103 4.01 -25.73 8.06
C LYS A 103 5.53 -25.86 7.90
N ILE A 104 6.01 -27.02 7.43
CA ILE A 104 7.44 -27.27 7.23
C ILE A 104 7.97 -26.80 5.86
N GLY A 105 7.14 -26.13 5.07
CA GLY A 105 7.52 -25.57 3.78
C GLY A 105 7.65 -26.56 2.63
N ARG A 106 7.15 -27.79 2.77
CA ARG A 106 7.05 -28.77 1.69
C ARG A 106 5.83 -28.47 0.82
N ILE A 107 5.89 -27.35 0.11
CA ILE A 107 4.73 -26.77 -0.59
C ILE A 107 4.19 -27.70 -1.69
N ARG A 108 5.07 -28.40 -2.44
CA ARG A 108 4.64 -29.29 -3.52
C ARG A 108 3.82 -30.47 -3.00
N GLU A 109 4.28 -31.07 -1.91
CA GLU A 109 3.58 -32.19 -1.26
C GLU A 109 2.24 -31.72 -0.67
N ALA A 110 2.20 -30.54 -0.06
CA ALA A 110 0.95 -29.96 0.44
C ALA A 110 -0.07 -29.77 -0.69
N VAL A 111 0.35 -29.18 -1.81
CA VAL A 111 -0.50 -28.98 -2.99
C VAL A 111 -0.97 -30.31 -3.57
N SER A 112 -0.06 -31.28 -3.77
CA SER A 112 -0.41 -32.60 -4.33
C SER A 112 -1.46 -33.30 -3.46
N THR A 113 -1.23 -33.33 -2.14
CA THR A 113 -2.16 -33.99 -1.20
C THR A 113 -3.54 -33.31 -1.22
N ALA A 114 -3.58 -31.98 -1.22
CA ALA A 114 -4.84 -31.25 -1.26
C ALA A 114 -5.57 -31.41 -2.61
N GLN A 115 -4.85 -31.40 -3.74
CA GLN A 115 -5.43 -31.63 -5.07
C GLN A 115 -6.00 -33.05 -5.22
N GLU A 116 -5.32 -34.07 -4.67
CA GLU A 116 -5.84 -35.45 -4.66
C GLU A 116 -7.16 -35.52 -3.88
N ARG A 117 -7.29 -34.80 -2.78
CA ARG A 117 -8.53 -34.72 -1.99
C ARG A 117 -9.65 -33.98 -2.74
N VAL A 118 -9.36 -32.85 -3.35
CA VAL A 118 -10.33 -32.12 -4.19
C VAL A 118 -10.78 -33.00 -5.37
N ALA A 119 -9.90 -33.81 -5.96
CA ALA A 119 -10.28 -34.74 -7.01
C ALA A 119 -11.22 -35.87 -6.53
N GLN A 120 -11.12 -36.26 -5.25
CA GLN A 120 -12.01 -37.27 -4.64
C GLN A 120 -13.34 -36.63 -4.17
N ASP A 121 -13.28 -35.45 -3.58
CA ASP A 121 -14.41 -34.69 -3.11
C ASP A 121 -14.27 -33.21 -3.54
N PRO A 122 -14.90 -32.76 -4.64
CA PRO A 122 -14.83 -31.38 -5.11
C PRO A 122 -15.43 -30.33 -4.15
N ASN A 123 -16.02 -30.76 -3.04
CA ASN A 123 -16.57 -29.90 -1.99
C ASN A 123 -15.80 -30.04 -0.67
N ASP A 124 -14.60 -30.58 -0.69
CA ASP A 124 -13.74 -30.71 0.48
C ASP A 124 -13.22 -29.32 0.90
N VAL A 125 -13.87 -28.72 1.90
CA VAL A 125 -13.59 -27.37 2.38
C VAL A 125 -12.15 -27.23 2.86
N GLU A 126 -11.66 -28.19 3.65
CA GLU A 126 -10.32 -28.18 4.24
C GLU A 126 -9.23 -28.23 3.16
N ALA A 127 -9.47 -29.03 2.10
CA ALA A 127 -8.53 -29.12 0.98
C ALA A 127 -8.48 -27.80 0.19
N HIS A 128 -9.62 -27.16 -0.06
CA HIS A 128 -9.67 -25.84 -0.71
C HIS A 128 -9.03 -24.76 0.16
N GLU A 129 -9.25 -24.76 1.48
CA GLU A 129 -8.59 -23.82 2.39
C GLU A 129 -7.06 -23.98 2.37
N LEU A 130 -6.57 -25.22 2.36
CA LEU A 130 -5.15 -25.49 2.30
C LEU A 130 -4.55 -25.00 0.98
N LEU A 131 -5.19 -25.28 -0.16
CA LEU A 131 -4.74 -24.78 -1.47
C LEU A 131 -4.74 -23.27 -1.50
N GLY A 132 -5.81 -22.61 -1.01
CA GLY A 132 -5.89 -21.19 -0.90
C GLY A 132 -4.75 -20.58 -0.07
N LYS A 133 -4.49 -21.13 1.13
CA LYS A 133 -3.37 -20.70 2.01
C LYS A 133 -2.00 -20.90 1.36
N VAL A 134 -1.80 -22.03 0.68
CA VAL A 134 -0.55 -22.32 -0.03
C VAL A 134 -0.32 -21.33 -1.15
N TYR A 135 -1.36 -21.04 -1.96
CA TYR A 135 -1.24 -20.07 -3.04
C TYR A 135 -1.02 -18.66 -2.53
N LEU A 136 -1.72 -18.22 -1.46
CA LEU A 136 -1.46 -16.94 -0.80
C LEU A 136 -0.01 -16.81 -0.32
N ARG A 137 0.51 -17.84 0.37
CA ARG A 137 1.91 -17.86 0.81
C ARG A 137 2.90 -17.81 -0.34
N SER A 138 2.53 -18.38 -1.49
CA SER A 138 3.37 -18.44 -2.69
C SER A 138 3.29 -17.19 -3.56
N LEU A 139 2.38 -16.25 -3.30
CA LEU A 139 2.27 -15.01 -4.04
C LEU A 139 3.53 -14.15 -3.94
N GLY A 140 4.18 -14.12 -2.76
CA GLY A 140 5.47 -13.46 -2.55
C GLY A 140 5.57 -12.09 -3.21
N ASP A 141 6.63 -11.88 -4.00
CA ASP A 141 6.79 -10.66 -4.80
C ASP A 141 5.91 -10.74 -6.07
N MET A 142 4.91 -9.84 -6.14
CA MET A 142 3.93 -9.77 -7.25
C MET A 142 4.54 -9.37 -8.60
N GLN A 143 5.84 -9.11 -8.66
CA GLN A 143 6.52 -8.65 -9.89
C GLN A 143 6.98 -9.79 -10.81
N THR A 144 6.77 -11.04 -10.45
CA THR A 144 7.15 -12.18 -11.28
C THR A 144 6.01 -12.61 -12.22
N PRO A 145 6.30 -13.10 -13.44
CA PRO A 145 5.28 -13.62 -14.34
C PRO A 145 4.46 -14.77 -13.75
N GLN A 146 5.05 -15.54 -12.83
CA GLN A 146 4.40 -16.65 -12.13
C GLN A 146 3.38 -16.18 -11.10
N SER A 147 3.57 -15.01 -10.51
CA SER A 147 2.66 -14.45 -9.49
C SER A 147 1.25 -14.27 -10.03
N GLY A 148 1.09 -13.82 -11.29
CA GLY A 148 -0.22 -13.68 -11.91
C GLY A 148 -0.97 -15.00 -12.08
N GLN A 149 -0.26 -16.12 -12.29
CA GLN A 149 -0.89 -17.45 -12.38
C GLN A 149 -1.25 -17.98 -10.99
N ILE A 150 -0.38 -17.81 -10.01
CA ILE A 150 -0.64 -18.19 -8.61
C ILE A 150 -1.84 -17.39 -8.06
N LEU A 151 -1.93 -16.10 -8.38
CA LEU A 151 -3.07 -15.27 -8.00
C LEU A 151 -4.39 -15.82 -8.55
N LYS A 152 -4.42 -16.23 -9.82
CA LYS A 152 -5.62 -16.86 -10.41
C LYS A 152 -5.99 -18.18 -9.74
N LEU A 153 -5.00 -18.99 -9.35
CA LEU A 153 -5.25 -20.21 -8.61
C LEU A 153 -5.81 -19.91 -7.21
N ALA A 154 -5.25 -18.92 -6.50
CA ALA A 154 -5.78 -18.48 -5.22
C ALA A 154 -7.24 -18.00 -5.36
N ILE A 155 -7.53 -17.16 -6.36
CA ILE A 155 -8.90 -16.70 -6.62
C ILE A 155 -9.86 -17.88 -6.81
N ALA A 156 -9.49 -18.86 -7.63
CA ALA A 156 -10.35 -20.04 -7.90
C ALA A 156 -10.68 -20.84 -6.63
N GLU A 157 -9.70 -21.02 -5.73
CA GLU A 157 -9.94 -21.71 -4.46
C GLU A 157 -10.84 -20.89 -3.54
N TYR A 158 -10.64 -19.56 -3.44
CA TYR A 158 -11.48 -18.70 -2.61
C TYR A 158 -12.88 -18.48 -3.22
N GLU A 159 -13.04 -18.48 -4.56
CA GLU A 159 -14.37 -18.55 -5.20
C GLU A 159 -15.13 -19.80 -4.76
N LYS A 160 -14.45 -20.95 -4.77
CA LYS A 160 -15.06 -22.22 -4.34
C LYS A 160 -15.39 -22.21 -2.85
N LEU A 161 -14.52 -21.67 -2.01
CA LEU A 161 -14.78 -21.51 -0.58
C LEU A 161 -15.97 -20.57 -0.32
N ALA A 162 -16.11 -19.49 -1.07
CA ALA A 162 -17.25 -18.58 -0.95
C ALA A 162 -18.60 -19.25 -1.34
N GLU A 163 -18.56 -20.23 -2.26
CA GLU A 163 -19.74 -21.07 -2.55
C GLU A 163 -20.04 -22.05 -1.41
N LEU A 164 -19.03 -22.71 -0.87
CA LEU A 164 -19.17 -23.72 0.18
C LEU A 164 -19.49 -23.10 1.54
N LYS A 165 -18.97 -21.90 1.82
CA LYS A 165 -19.11 -21.14 3.06
C LYS A 165 -19.74 -19.76 2.81
N PRO A 166 -21.00 -19.69 2.35
CA PRO A 166 -21.59 -18.43 1.86
C PRO A 166 -21.75 -17.34 2.93
N LYS A 167 -21.64 -17.69 4.21
CA LYS A 167 -21.75 -16.75 5.34
C LYS A 167 -20.40 -16.47 6.03
N ASP A 168 -19.30 -16.89 5.43
CA ASP A 168 -17.98 -16.65 5.97
C ASP A 168 -17.43 -15.30 5.48
N VAL A 169 -17.35 -14.34 6.40
CA VAL A 169 -16.89 -12.96 6.13
C VAL A 169 -15.41 -12.98 5.71
N GLU A 170 -14.59 -13.79 6.37
CA GLU A 170 -13.15 -13.84 6.11
C GLU A 170 -12.86 -14.34 4.69
N THR A 171 -13.52 -15.40 4.25
CA THR A 171 -13.40 -15.91 2.87
C THR A 171 -13.76 -14.82 1.84
N ARG A 172 -14.85 -14.07 2.06
CA ARG A 172 -15.26 -13.00 1.16
C ARG A 172 -14.29 -11.82 1.17
N LEU A 173 -13.78 -11.45 2.34
CA LEU A 173 -12.75 -10.42 2.45
C LEU A 173 -11.49 -10.79 1.68
N LEU A 174 -10.97 -12.00 1.88
CA LEU A 174 -9.79 -12.49 1.17
C LEU A 174 -10.03 -12.55 -0.34
N LEU A 175 -11.19 -13.05 -0.77
CA LEU A 175 -11.54 -13.08 -2.19
C LEU A 175 -11.63 -11.67 -2.79
N GLY A 176 -12.22 -10.72 -2.09
CA GLY A 176 -12.27 -9.32 -2.50
C GLY A 176 -10.89 -8.69 -2.62
N GLN A 177 -9.99 -8.96 -1.66
CA GLN A 177 -8.59 -8.51 -1.71
C GLN A 177 -7.83 -9.12 -2.90
N LEU A 178 -8.04 -10.40 -3.18
CA LEU A 178 -7.43 -11.08 -4.33
C LEU A 178 -7.91 -10.51 -5.66
N TYR A 179 -9.20 -10.19 -5.79
CA TYR A 179 -9.71 -9.50 -6.96
C TYR A 179 -9.13 -8.09 -7.10
N GLY A 180 -8.96 -7.35 -5.99
CA GLY A 180 -8.26 -6.07 -6.00
C GLY A 180 -6.83 -6.19 -6.53
N LEU A 181 -6.07 -7.18 -6.06
CA LEU A 181 -4.72 -7.49 -6.56
C LEU A 181 -4.71 -7.89 -8.04
N ASN A 182 -5.79 -8.51 -8.53
CA ASN A 182 -5.97 -8.86 -9.94
C ASN A 182 -6.52 -7.69 -10.79
N HIS A 183 -6.64 -6.50 -10.21
CA HIS A 183 -7.22 -5.29 -10.85
C HIS A 183 -8.68 -5.47 -11.31
N ASP A 184 -9.43 -6.38 -10.69
CA ASP A 184 -10.86 -6.58 -10.93
C ASP A 184 -11.68 -5.90 -9.81
N SER A 185 -11.70 -4.57 -9.83
CA SER A 185 -12.37 -3.76 -8.81
C SER A 185 -13.86 -4.07 -8.68
N ALA A 186 -14.53 -4.41 -9.80
CA ALA A 186 -15.95 -4.71 -9.78
C ALA A 186 -16.27 -5.97 -8.97
N LYS A 187 -15.49 -7.04 -9.17
CA LYS A 187 -15.65 -8.26 -8.38
C LYS A 187 -15.19 -8.08 -6.94
N ALA A 188 -14.12 -7.29 -6.70
CA ALA A 188 -13.70 -6.95 -5.35
C ALA A 188 -14.82 -6.26 -4.57
N GLU A 189 -15.46 -5.26 -5.19
CA GLU A 189 -16.59 -4.54 -4.61
C GLU A 189 -17.78 -5.47 -4.31
N GLU A 190 -18.08 -6.41 -5.21
CA GLU A 190 -19.14 -7.40 -5.01
C GLU A 190 -18.89 -8.25 -3.76
N GLN A 191 -17.68 -8.81 -3.62
CA GLN A 191 -17.33 -9.63 -2.47
C GLN A 191 -17.35 -8.84 -1.15
N PHE A 192 -16.84 -7.61 -1.15
CA PHE A 192 -16.90 -6.75 0.04
C PHE A 192 -18.35 -6.38 0.41
N LYS A 193 -19.21 -6.11 -0.57
CA LYS A 193 -20.65 -5.87 -0.31
C LYS A 193 -21.36 -7.11 0.25
N ASP A 194 -20.97 -8.29 -0.23
CA ASP A 194 -21.51 -9.54 0.31
C ASP A 194 -21.01 -9.78 1.74
N ALA A 195 -19.73 -9.49 2.03
CA ALA A 195 -19.21 -9.51 3.39
C ALA A 195 -19.96 -8.51 4.31
N GLN A 196 -20.22 -7.30 3.83
CA GLN A 196 -20.98 -6.27 4.57
C GLN A 196 -22.41 -6.68 4.87
N LYS A 197 -23.06 -7.43 3.98
CA LYS A 197 -24.42 -7.96 4.24
C LYS A 197 -24.44 -9.00 5.37
N ILE A 198 -23.33 -9.71 5.57
CA ILE A 198 -23.18 -10.71 6.64
C ILE A 198 -22.84 -10.03 7.96
N ASP A 199 -21.91 -9.09 7.94
CA ASP A 199 -21.50 -8.27 9.09
C ASP A 199 -21.41 -6.79 8.68
N ALA A 200 -22.47 -6.05 8.98
CA ALA A 200 -22.59 -4.65 8.58
C ALA A 200 -21.65 -3.72 9.36
N ASN A 201 -21.17 -4.12 10.53
CA ASN A 201 -20.30 -3.33 11.40
C ASN A 201 -18.86 -3.81 11.36
N SER A 202 -18.51 -4.73 10.47
CA SER A 202 -17.13 -5.20 10.34
C SER A 202 -16.20 -4.06 9.92
N GLU A 203 -15.31 -3.70 10.82
CA GLU A 203 -14.24 -2.72 10.57
C GLU A 203 -13.38 -3.11 9.37
N GLU A 204 -13.00 -4.39 9.30
CA GLU A 204 -12.15 -4.92 8.24
C GLU A 204 -12.81 -4.78 6.86
N VAL A 205 -14.12 -5.05 6.78
CA VAL A 205 -14.90 -4.85 5.54
C VAL A 205 -14.93 -3.38 5.16
N ALA A 206 -15.23 -2.49 6.11
CA ALA A 206 -15.31 -1.05 5.85
C ALA A 206 -13.96 -0.48 5.38
N LEU A 207 -12.85 -0.88 6.00
CA LEU A 207 -11.51 -0.44 5.63
C LEU A 207 -11.10 -0.94 4.23
N ASN A 208 -11.40 -2.19 3.88
CA ASN A 208 -11.08 -2.73 2.55
C ASN A 208 -11.93 -2.06 1.46
N MET A 209 -13.23 -1.82 1.71
CA MET A 209 -14.07 -1.08 0.77
C MET A 209 -13.59 0.36 0.59
N ALA A 210 -13.27 1.05 1.68
CA ALA A 210 -12.78 2.43 1.63
C ALA A 210 -11.45 2.52 0.86
N ARG A 211 -10.55 1.56 1.06
CA ARG A 211 -9.31 1.48 0.29
C ARG A 211 -9.59 1.30 -1.20
N LEU A 212 -10.47 0.36 -1.57
CA LEU A 212 -10.84 0.13 -2.97
C LEU A 212 -11.37 1.41 -3.63
N TYR A 213 -12.30 2.11 -2.97
CA TYR A 213 -12.87 3.34 -3.49
C TYR A 213 -11.84 4.49 -3.56
N SER A 214 -10.91 4.55 -2.61
CA SER A 214 -9.82 5.53 -2.66
C SER A 214 -8.86 5.28 -3.83
N GLU A 215 -8.55 4.03 -4.14
CA GLU A 215 -7.73 3.62 -5.28
C GLU A 215 -8.43 3.93 -6.61
N GLU A 216 -9.77 3.86 -6.67
CA GLU A 216 -10.59 4.29 -7.81
C GLU A 216 -10.74 5.83 -7.91
N GLY A 217 -10.25 6.58 -6.93
CA GLY A 217 -10.39 8.03 -6.85
C GLY A 217 -11.75 8.51 -6.34
N ASP A 218 -12.60 7.60 -5.84
CA ASP A 218 -13.91 7.93 -5.28
C ASP A 218 -13.85 8.06 -3.75
N ALA A 219 -13.15 9.08 -3.28
CA ALA A 219 -13.01 9.38 -1.86
C ALA A 219 -14.37 9.63 -1.17
N LYS A 220 -15.41 10.02 -1.93
CA LYS A 220 -16.74 10.21 -1.36
C LYS A 220 -17.36 8.88 -0.92
N ARG A 221 -17.34 7.85 -1.81
CA ARG A 221 -17.81 6.52 -1.43
C ARG A 221 -16.97 5.93 -0.29
N ALA A 222 -15.65 6.16 -0.29
CA ALA A 222 -14.78 5.74 0.80
C ALA A 222 -15.22 6.34 2.15
N ALA A 223 -15.46 7.66 2.20
CA ALA A 223 -15.96 8.32 3.42
C ALA A 223 -17.34 7.80 3.84
N ASP A 224 -18.24 7.54 2.91
CA ASP A 224 -19.61 7.09 3.22
C ASP A 224 -19.60 5.67 3.82
N VAL A 225 -18.75 4.78 3.34
CA VAL A 225 -18.56 3.44 3.92
C VAL A 225 -18.01 3.50 5.34
N LEU A 226 -16.94 4.27 5.56
CA LEU A 226 -16.34 4.41 6.90
C LEU A 226 -17.31 5.04 7.90
N LYS A 227 -18.11 6.02 7.48
CA LYS A 227 -19.17 6.61 8.29
C LYS A 227 -20.34 5.66 8.58
N GLY A 228 -20.48 4.59 7.80
CA GLY A 228 -21.43 3.53 8.06
C GLY A 228 -21.19 2.81 9.39
N ILE A 229 -19.97 2.76 9.88
CA ILE A 229 -19.68 2.30 11.25
C ILE A 229 -20.17 3.36 12.24
N PRO A 230 -21.01 2.99 13.24
CA PRO A 230 -21.48 3.92 14.27
C PRO A 230 -20.30 4.64 14.94
N ALA A 231 -20.49 5.93 15.28
CA ALA A 231 -19.38 6.75 15.78
C ALA A 231 -18.78 6.22 17.09
N GLU A 232 -19.61 5.61 17.94
CA GLU A 232 -19.22 4.98 19.20
C GLU A 232 -18.42 3.68 19.02
N ASP A 233 -18.55 3.02 17.86
CA ASP A 233 -17.89 1.75 17.55
C ASP A 233 -16.63 1.92 16.69
N ARG A 234 -16.31 3.16 16.29
CA ARG A 234 -15.13 3.43 15.45
C ARG A 234 -13.84 3.29 16.23
N SER A 235 -12.96 2.45 15.70
CA SER A 235 -11.58 2.34 16.18
C SER A 235 -10.71 3.52 15.72
N ALA A 236 -9.52 3.63 16.30
CA ALA A 236 -8.49 4.55 15.84
C ALA A 236 -8.17 4.37 14.35
N ARG A 237 -8.19 3.13 13.83
CA ARG A 237 -7.95 2.82 12.42
C ARG A 237 -9.04 3.40 11.50
N ILE A 238 -10.30 3.30 11.89
CA ILE A 238 -11.44 3.88 11.13
C ILE A 238 -11.33 5.40 11.12
N GLU A 239 -11.07 6.03 12.27
CA GLU A 239 -10.94 7.50 12.34
C GLU A 239 -9.71 7.99 11.56
N TYR A 240 -8.57 7.27 11.59
CA TYR A 240 -7.43 7.54 10.73
C TYR A 240 -7.79 7.46 9.24
N ALA A 241 -8.48 6.39 8.83
CA ALA A 241 -8.91 6.22 7.44
C ALA A 241 -9.89 7.32 7.00
N LEU A 242 -10.79 7.77 7.89
CA LEU A 242 -11.65 8.93 7.65
C LEU A 242 -10.81 10.20 7.46
N GLY A 243 -9.81 10.43 8.30
CA GLY A 243 -8.89 11.57 8.16
C GLY A 243 -8.21 11.58 6.80
N ALA A 244 -7.62 10.46 6.40
CA ALA A 244 -6.96 10.31 5.10
C ALA A 244 -7.94 10.50 3.91
N THR A 245 -9.17 10.04 4.07
CA THR A 245 -10.23 10.21 3.06
C THR A 245 -10.66 11.67 2.94
N TYR A 246 -10.79 12.40 4.06
CA TYR A 246 -11.09 13.82 4.04
C TYR A 246 -9.94 14.66 3.45
N ASP A 247 -8.69 14.25 3.63
CA ASP A 247 -7.56 14.87 2.94
C ASP A 247 -7.68 14.74 1.41
N GLN A 248 -8.05 13.56 0.91
CA GLN A 248 -8.33 13.35 -0.51
C GLN A 248 -9.49 14.23 -1.01
N LEU A 249 -10.52 14.43 -0.19
CA LEU A 249 -11.66 15.31 -0.46
C LEU A 249 -11.32 16.80 -0.32
N LYS A 250 -10.09 17.14 0.09
CA LYS A 250 -9.67 18.52 0.39
C LYS A 250 -10.54 19.20 1.44
N GLN A 251 -10.90 18.45 2.45
CA GLN A 251 -11.66 18.88 3.61
C GLN A 251 -10.76 18.87 4.88
N PRO A 252 -9.84 19.83 5.02
CA PRO A 252 -8.80 19.76 6.05
C PRO A 252 -9.35 19.85 7.47
N LYS A 253 -10.46 20.56 7.66
CA LYS A 253 -11.11 20.68 8.97
C LYS A 253 -11.67 19.34 9.45
N GLU A 254 -12.35 18.62 8.56
CA GLU A 254 -12.91 17.30 8.81
C GLU A 254 -11.78 16.26 8.99
N ALA A 255 -10.71 16.38 8.21
CA ALA A 255 -9.53 15.56 8.32
C ALA A 255 -8.86 15.72 9.71
N ALA A 256 -8.59 16.96 10.12
CA ALA A 256 -8.01 17.25 11.43
C ALA A 256 -8.87 16.69 12.57
N ALA A 257 -10.20 16.85 12.49
CA ALA A 257 -11.09 16.33 13.51
C ALA A 257 -11.09 14.80 13.58
N ALA A 258 -10.97 14.09 12.44
CA ALA A 258 -10.90 12.64 12.40
C ALA A 258 -9.56 12.13 12.92
N TYR A 259 -8.43 12.73 12.51
CA TYR A 259 -7.11 12.37 13.04
C TYR A 259 -7.01 12.62 14.55
N GLN A 260 -7.61 13.72 15.05
CA GLN A 260 -7.64 13.99 16.48
C GLN A 260 -8.39 12.89 17.23
N ARG A 261 -9.57 12.45 16.74
CA ARG A 261 -10.29 11.33 17.38
C ARG A 261 -9.50 10.01 17.32
N SER A 262 -8.76 9.78 16.23
CA SER A 262 -7.86 8.63 16.15
C SER A 262 -6.79 8.68 17.24
N LEU A 263 -6.18 9.84 17.48
CA LEU A 263 -5.18 10.04 18.54
C LEU A 263 -5.77 9.98 19.95
N ASP A 264 -7.02 10.42 20.12
CA ASP A 264 -7.73 10.30 21.40
C ASP A 264 -7.97 8.83 21.77
N LEU A 265 -8.15 7.95 20.76
CA LEU A 265 -8.32 6.50 20.94
C LEU A 265 -6.97 5.76 21.06
N GLU A 266 -5.97 6.14 20.27
CA GLU A 266 -4.64 5.53 20.25
C GLU A 266 -3.57 6.63 20.21
N PRO A 267 -3.11 7.15 21.36
CA PRO A 267 -2.10 8.20 21.44
C PRO A 267 -0.73 7.73 20.95
N GLY A 268 0.05 8.65 20.39
CA GLY A 268 1.45 8.42 20.01
C GLY A 268 1.63 7.69 18.67
N ASN A 269 0.59 7.63 17.86
CA ASN A 269 0.72 7.15 16.48
C ASN A 269 1.25 8.29 15.60
N LEU A 270 2.55 8.23 15.28
CA LEU A 270 3.25 9.28 14.52
C LEU A 270 2.65 9.53 13.12
N ASP A 271 2.12 8.50 12.45
CA ASP A 271 1.49 8.69 11.14
C ASP A 271 0.19 9.49 11.27
N THR A 272 -0.56 9.26 12.34
CA THR A 272 -1.77 10.03 12.65
C THR A 272 -1.43 11.46 13.06
N GLU A 273 -0.37 11.66 13.86
CA GLU A 273 0.12 12.99 14.22
C GLU A 273 0.56 13.78 12.98
N ARG A 274 1.27 13.15 12.03
CA ARG A 274 1.62 13.75 10.73
C ARG A 274 0.37 14.14 9.94
N GLY A 275 -0.62 13.25 9.89
CA GLY A 275 -1.90 13.54 9.24
C GLY A 275 -2.60 14.77 9.85
N LEU A 276 -2.69 14.80 11.19
CA LEU A 276 -3.27 15.93 11.91
C LEU A 276 -2.52 17.23 11.64
N ALA A 277 -1.19 17.22 11.75
CA ALA A 277 -0.36 18.41 11.53
C ALA A 277 -0.51 18.95 10.10
N ASN A 278 -0.52 18.06 9.08
CA ASN A 278 -0.74 18.43 7.69
C ASN A 278 -2.14 19.03 7.45
N ALA A 279 -3.17 18.43 8.06
CA ALA A 279 -4.53 18.94 7.96
C ALA A 279 -4.67 20.34 8.61
N LEU A 280 -4.07 20.54 9.79
CA LEU A 280 -4.02 21.84 10.47
C LEU A 280 -3.23 22.91 9.68
N LEU A 281 -2.10 22.51 9.09
CA LEU A 281 -1.31 23.38 8.20
C LEU A 281 -2.13 23.83 6.98
N THR A 282 -2.88 22.90 6.39
CA THR A 282 -3.75 23.17 5.24
C THR A 282 -4.96 24.04 5.64
N GLU A 283 -5.50 23.85 6.85
CA GLU A 283 -6.56 24.70 7.42
C GLU A 283 -6.05 26.11 7.75
N GLY A 284 -4.73 26.29 7.87
CA GLY A 284 -4.07 27.55 8.23
C GLY A 284 -3.88 27.73 9.74
N LYS A 285 -4.07 26.71 10.54
CA LYS A 285 -3.80 26.70 11.99
C LYS A 285 -2.30 26.48 12.24
N LEU A 286 -1.50 27.50 11.89
CA LEU A 286 -0.05 27.39 11.83
C LEU A 286 0.59 27.02 13.17
N ASP A 287 0.14 27.62 14.27
CA ASP A 287 0.71 27.40 15.60
C ASP A 287 0.46 25.97 16.10
N ASP A 288 -0.76 25.46 15.88
CA ASP A 288 -1.12 24.08 16.25
C ASP A 288 -0.33 23.06 15.43
N ALA A 289 -0.22 23.29 14.12
CA ALA A 289 0.57 22.45 13.22
C ALA A 289 2.06 22.45 13.62
N LEU A 290 2.63 23.63 13.89
CA LEU A 290 4.02 23.80 14.30
C LEU A 290 4.34 23.02 15.58
N LYS A 291 3.43 23.07 16.56
CA LYS A 291 3.59 22.33 17.81
C LYS A 291 3.73 20.83 17.54
N ILE A 292 2.81 20.24 16.77
CA ILE A 292 2.82 18.80 16.48
C ILE A 292 4.04 18.41 15.65
N PHE A 293 4.41 19.17 14.61
CA PHE A 293 5.62 18.86 13.84
C PHE A 293 6.89 18.93 14.70
N ASN A 294 6.98 19.85 15.67
CA ASN A 294 8.11 19.88 16.61
C ASN A 294 8.13 18.65 17.52
N GLU A 295 6.97 18.16 17.98
CA GLU A 295 6.85 16.92 18.76
C GLU A 295 7.31 15.72 17.94
N ILE A 296 6.91 15.62 16.67
CA ILE A 296 7.35 14.58 15.73
C ILE A 296 8.87 14.63 15.52
N VAL A 297 9.45 15.81 15.26
CA VAL A 297 10.91 15.96 15.07
C VAL A 297 11.69 15.66 16.36
N ALA A 298 11.11 15.93 17.52
CA ALA A 298 11.72 15.55 18.81
C ALA A 298 11.78 14.03 18.99
N ALA A 299 10.75 13.29 18.51
CA ALA A 299 10.70 11.84 18.55
C ALA A 299 11.53 11.21 17.40
N GLU A 300 11.46 11.77 16.21
CA GLU A 300 12.16 11.32 14.99
C GLU A 300 13.01 12.47 14.39
N PRO A 301 14.22 12.74 14.90
CA PRO A 301 15.04 13.86 14.41
C PRO A 301 15.45 13.78 12.94
N GLN A 302 15.30 12.62 12.31
CA GLN A 302 15.58 12.41 10.89
C GLN A 302 14.34 12.51 9.98
N ASP A 303 13.20 12.94 10.52
CA ASP A 303 12.01 13.22 9.72
C ASP A 303 12.18 14.55 8.94
N ALA A 304 12.79 14.43 7.76
CA ALA A 304 13.01 15.57 6.88
C ALA A 304 11.71 16.25 6.47
N GLN A 305 10.63 15.48 6.28
CA GLN A 305 9.35 16.04 5.83
C GLN A 305 8.76 16.98 6.89
N SER A 306 8.76 16.56 8.16
CA SER A 306 8.31 17.44 9.25
C SER A 306 9.18 18.69 9.39
N GLN A 307 10.51 18.58 9.20
CA GLN A 307 11.40 19.74 9.20
C GLN A 307 11.09 20.73 8.05
N ILE A 308 10.77 20.20 6.85
CA ILE A 308 10.34 21.02 5.70
C ILE A 308 9.06 21.77 6.03
N HIS A 309 8.06 21.11 6.63
CA HIS A 309 6.81 21.76 7.03
C HIS A 309 7.00 22.78 8.15
N ILE A 310 7.87 22.54 9.13
CA ILE A 310 8.25 23.54 10.14
C ILE A 310 8.81 24.77 9.44
N SER A 311 9.75 24.58 8.50
CA SER A 311 10.32 25.69 7.74
C SER A 311 9.27 26.46 6.92
N GLU A 312 8.32 25.75 6.27
CA GLU A 312 7.19 26.41 5.60
C GLU A 312 6.37 27.27 6.56
N ILE A 313 6.04 26.73 7.74
CA ILE A 313 5.24 27.45 8.74
C ILE A 313 6.00 28.69 9.23
N GLU A 314 7.29 28.55 9.59
CA GLU A 314 8.14 29.68 10.02
C GLU A 314 8.21 30.77 8.94
N ARG A 315 8.35 30.39 7.66
CA ARG A 315 8.30 31.34 6.54
C ARG A 315 6.95 32.07 6.47
N ARG A 316 5.83 31.31 6.59
CA ARG A 316 4.47 31.88 6.56
C ARG A 316 4.19 32.81 7.73
N GLN A 317 4.87 32.62 8.86
CA GLN A 317 4.83 33.51 10.04
C GLN A 317 5.80 34.70 9.94
N GLY A 318 6.62 34.76 8.88
CA GLY A 318 7.61 35.84 8.67
C GLY A 318 8.94 35.60 9.38
N HIS A 319 9.17 34.44 9.94
CA HIS A 319 10.40 34.05 10.63
C HIS A 319 11.43 33.48 9.65
N TYR A 320 11.81 34.26 8.63
CA TYR A 320 12.56 33.77 7.46
C TYR A 320 13.94 33.18 7.79
N ASP A 321 14.69 33.81 8.73
CA ASP A 321 16.00 33.31 9.14
C ASP A 321 15.88 31.98 9.87
N GLN A 322 14.84 31.77 10.67
CA GLN A 322 14.55 30.51 11.34
C GLN A 322 14.16 29.45 10.31
N ALA A 323 13.28 29.80 9.39
CA ALA A 323 12.86 28.92 8.29
C ALA A 323 14.04 28.39 7.48
N LEU A 324 15.01 29.27 7.15
CA LEU A 324 16.22 28.87 6.44
C LEU A 324 17.09 27.94 7.30
N ALA A 325 17.28 28.25 8.58
CA ALA A 325 18.05 27.42 9.50
C ALA A 325 17.43 26.03 9.72
N THR A 326 16.10 25.94 9.75
CA THR A 326 15.38 24.67 9.86
C THR A 326 15.52 23.86 8.56
N LEU A 327 15.41 24.51 7.40
CA LEU A 327 15.56 23.85 6.11
C LEU A 327 16.98 23.30 5.89
N GLU A 328 18.01 24.02 6.35
CA GLU A 328 19.39 23.54 6.29
C GLU A 328 19.62 22.23 7.06
N LYS A 329 18.86 21.98 8.13
CA LYS A 329 18.90 20.69 8.84
C LYS A 329 18.26 19.57 8.04
N ALA A 330 17.22 19.87 7.27
CA ALA A 330 16.53 18.90 6.42
C ALA A 330 17.33 18.50 5.16
N LYS A 331 18.18 19.40 4.63
CA LYS A 331 18.96 19.17 3.39
C LYS A 331 19.73 17.86 3.33
N PRO A 332 20.54 17.46 4.33
CA PRO A 332 21.28 16.21 4.27
C PRO A 332 20.38 14.96 4.31
N LEU A 333 19.13 15.11 4.76
CA LEU A 333 18.16 14.03 4.91
C LEU A 333 17.29 13.84 3.66
N ALA A 334 17.15 14.88 2.82
CA ALA A 334 16.26 14.91 1.66
C ALA A 334 16.89 15.65 0.47
N GLN A 335 18.08 15.24 0.05
CA GLN A 335 18.91 15.93 -0.96
C GLN A 335 18.21 16.13 -2.32
N ASP A 336 17.37 15.18 -2.72
CA ASP A 336 16.66 15.22 -4.01
C ASP A 336 15.20 15.71 -3.88
N SER A 337 14.83 16.32 -2.74
CA SER A 337 13.47 16.80 -2.52
C SER A 337 13.21 18.08 -3.30
N LEU A 338 12.30 17.99 -4.27
CA LEU A 338 11.81 19.17 -5.02
C LEU A 338 11.09 20.16 -4.09
N GLU A 339 10.38 19.65 -3.10
CA GLU A 339 9.65 20.44 -2.10
C GLU A 339 10.62 21.25 -1.23
N LEU A 340 11.70 20.61 -0.75
CA LEU A 340 12.74 21.29 0.02
C LEU A 340 13.35 22.43 -0.78
N SER A 341 13.78 22.14 -2.00
CA SER A 341 14.40 23.14 -2.88
C SER A 341 13.43 24.28 -3.23
N TYR A 342 12.17 23.96 -3.46
CA TYR A 342 11.15 24.98 -3.73
C TYR A 342 10.89 25.85 -2.49
N ASN A 343 10.80 25.28 -1.29
CA ASN A 343 10.68 26.04 -0.05
C ASN A 343 11.90 26.95 0.18
N GLU A 344 13.11 26.48 -0.13
CA GLU A 344 14.32 27.28 -0.08
C GLU A 344 14.21 28.53 -0.99
N ALA A 345 13.77 28.33 -2.22
CA ALA A 345 13.55 29.44 -3.14
C ALA A 345 12.52 30.45 -2.62
N LEU A 346 11.41 29.95 -2.02
CA LEU A 346 10.39 30.83 -1.43
C LEU A 346 10.90 31.63 -0.21
N ILE A 347 11.80 31.05 0.59
CA ILE A 347 12.43 31.75 1.72
C ILE A 347 13.37 32.85 1.19
N TYR A 348 14.22 32.52 0.21
CA TYR A 348 15.09 33.53 -0.41
C TYR A 348 14.31 34.71 -1.03
N ASP A 349 13.23 34.37 -1.71
CA ASP A 349 12.31 35.35 -2.27
C ASP A 349 11.69 36.26 -1.17
N SER A 350 11.22 35.66 -0.08
CA SER A 350 10.68 36.40 1.07
C SER A 350 11.72 37.30 1.77
N LEU A 351 13.01 36.92 1.67
CA LEU A 351 14.14 37.73 2.17
C LEU A 351 14.60 38.79 1.17
N GLY A 352 13.99 38.90 -0.03
CA GLY A 352 14.45 39.78 -1.11
C GLY A 352 15.77 39.35 -1.76
N ARG A 353 16.20 38.11 -1.52
CA ARG A 353 17.40 37.49 -2.11
C ARG A 353 17.06 36.88 -3.46
N TYR A 354 16.66 37.70 -4.41
CA TYR A 354 16.11 37.28 -5.70
C TYR A 354 17.08 36.45 -6.55
N ASP A 355 18.39 36.79 -6.55
CA ASP A 355 19.39 36.02 -7.29
C ASP A 355 19.53 34.61 -6.75
N ASP A 356 19.48 34.40 -5.43
CA ASP A 356 19.51 33.07 -4.80
C ASP A 356 18.23 32.28 -5.12
N ALA A 357 17.07 32.94 -5.00
CA ALA A 357 15.78 32.34 -5.31
C ALA A 357 15.69 31.87 -6.76
N THR A 358 16.06 32.74 -7.71
CA THR A 358 16.05 32.39 -9.15
C THR A 358 17.11 31.34 -9.48
N GLY A 359 18.25 31.32 -8.80
CA GLY A 359 19.28 30.30 -8.93
C GLY A 359 18.74 28.90 -8.59
N VAL A 360 18.05 28.76 -7.44
CA VAL A 360 17.41 27.51 -7.02
C VAL A 360 16.30 27.10 -7.98
N LEU A 361 15.42 28.02 -8.36
CA LEU A 361 14.30 27.72 -9.28
C LEU A 361 14.78 27.31 -10.68
N ASN A 362 15.79 27.98 -11.22
CA ASN A 362 16.39 27.59 -12.51
C ASN A 362 17.01 26.19 -12.45
N LYS A 363 17.65 25.85 -11.33
CA LYS A 363 18.14 24.49 -11.11
C LYS A 363 16.99 23.48 -11.09
N LEU A 364 15.91 23.73 -10.34
CA LEU A 364 14.72 22.88 -10.31
C LEU A 364 14.14 22.67 -11.72
N VAL A 365 13.99 23.74 -12.49
CA VAL A 365 13.50 23.67 -13.88
C VAL A 365 14.42 22.84 -14.76
N THR A 366 15.75 22.95 -14.56
CA THR A 366 16.75 22.21 -15.33
C THR A 366 16.77 20.72 -14.95
N ASP A 367 16.83 20.43 -13.65
CA ASP A 367 16.94 19.07 -13.13
C ASP A 367 15.68 18.23 -13.40
N THR A 368 14.51 18.88 -13.51
CA THR A 368 13.24 18.22 -13.89
C THR A 368 12.96 18.22 -15.39
N ALA A 369 13.90 18.63 -16.24
CA ALA A 369 13.71 18.66 -17.68
C ALA A 369 13.91 17.27 -18.30
N HIS A 370 12.95 16.86 -19.14
CA HIS A 370 13.08 15.64 -19.94
C HIS A 370 13.56 16.01 -21.37
N ALA A 371 14.48 15.20 -21.89
CA ALA A 371 15.06 15.45 -23.21
C ALA A 371 14.02 15.39 -24.36
N ASP A 372 12.94 14.61 -24.19
CA ASP A 372 11.85 14.48 -25.16
C ASP A 372 10.70 15.46 -24.92
N GLY A 373 10.79 16.29 -23.89
CA GLY A 373 9.77 17.27 -23.51
C GLY A 373 8.44 16.69 -23.04
N LYS A 374 8.40 15.39 -22.76
CA LYS A 374 7.17 14.71 -22.29
C LYS A 374 7.17 14.59 -20.77
N TYR A 375 6.10 15.01 -20.18
CA TYR A 375 5.91 15.04 -18.73
C TYR A 375 4.59 14.38 -18.37
N SER A 376 4.57 13.64 -17.27
CA SER A 376 3.34 13.21 -16.59
C SER A 376 2.58 14.44 -16.05
N ASP A 377 1.32 14.27 -15.71
CA ASP A 377 0.51 15.37 -15.19
C ASP A 377 1.07 15.95 -13.87
N GLY A 378 1.63 15.11 -13.00
CA GLY A 378 2.29 15.56 -11.78
C GLY A 378 3.56 16.37 -12.05
N GLU A 379 4.39 15.94 -13.01
CA GLU A 379 5.60 16.66 -13.40
C GLU A 379 5.26 18.01 -14.06
N LYS A 380 4.22 18.05 -14.91
CA LYS A 380 3.72 19.32 -15.47
C LYS A 380 3.27 20.28 -14.38
N ALA A 381 2.54 19.78 -13.37
CA ALA A 381 2.07 20.58 -12.25
C ALA A 381 3.25 21.21 -11.48
N ASN A 382 4.26 20.41 -11.13
CA ASN A 382 5.44 20.89 -10.42
C ASN A 382 6.21 21.91 -11.25
N ARG A 383 6.47 21.61 -12.53
CA ARG A 383 7.18 22.55 -13.42
C ARG A 383 6.43 23.87 -13.61
N ALA A 384 5.10 23.81 -13.72
CA ALA A 384 4.27 25.01 -13.83
C ALA A 384 4.42 25.90 -12.58
N ILE A 385 4.45 25.32 -11.37
CA ILE A 385 4.65 26.03 -10.11
C ILE A 385 6.03 26.69 -10.09
N PHE A 386 7.10 25.99 -10.50
CA PHE A 386 8.46 26.54 -10.51
C PHE A 386 8.59 27.68 -11.53
N LEU A 387 8.06 27.49 -12.73
CA LEU A 387 8.10 28.49 -13.81
C LEU A 387 7.27 29.71 -13.50
N ASP A 388 6.10 29.53 -12.89
CA ASP A 388 5.25 30.65 -12.46
C ASP A 388 5.97 31.50 -11.40
N ARG A 389 6.55 30.86 -10.37
CA ARG A 389 7.30 31.59 -9.33
C ARG A 389 8.52 32.31 -9.90
N LEU A 390 9.26 31.64 -10.80
CA LEU A 390 10.41 32.24 -11.48
C LEU A 390 9.98 33.49 -12.30
N GLY A 391 8.88 33.38 -13.03
CA GLY A 391 8.33 34.50 -13.78
C GLY A 391 7.89 35.66 -12.90
N ILE A 392 7.29 35.41 -11.73
CA ILE A 392 6.91 36.41 -10.75
C ILE A 392 8.15 37.15 -10.25
N ILE A 393 9.20 36.43 -9.79
CA ILE A 393 10.42 37.05 -9.27
C ILE A 393 11.11 37.90 -10.34
N TYR A 394 11.23 37.42 -11.59
CA TYR A 394 11.80 38.21 -12.68
C TYR A 394 10.99 39.48 -12.99
N ARG A 395 9.68 39.45 -12.84
CA ARG A 395 8.84 40.67 -12.98
C ARG A 395 9.13 41.67 -11.86
N GLU A 396 9.25 41.21 -10.62
CA GLU A 396 9.59 42.05 -9.45
C GLU A 396 10.96 42.72 -9.63
N GLU A 397 11.91 42.03 -10.26
CA GLU A 397 13.23 42.58 -10.61
C GLU A 397 13.25 43.41 -11.91
N ASN A 398 12.11 43.58 -12.59
CA ASN A 398 12.01 44.22 -13.91
C ASN A 398 12.81 43.51 -15.02
N LYS A 399 13.11 42.22 -14.86
CA LYS A 399 13.75 41.33 -15.86
C LYS A 399 12.68 40.78 -16.82
N THR A 400 12.09 41.64 -17.65
CA THR A 400 10.93 41.30 -18.50
C THR A 400 11.23 40.17 -19.47
N ALA A 401 12.40 40.14 -20.09
CA ALA A 401 12.73 39.13 -21.07
C ALA A 401 12.82 37.72 -20.42
N GLU A 402 13.42 37.64 -19.25
CA GLU A 402 13.53 36.40 -18.45
C GLU A 402 12.16 35.93 -17.95
N ALA A 403 11.33 36.88 -17.47
CA ALA A 403 9.95 36.55 -17.07
C ALA A 403 9.13 35.96 -18.23
N VAL A 404 9.20 36.57 -19.42
CA VAL A 404 8.52 36.08 -20.62
C VAL A 404 9.05 34.70 -21.03
N ALA A 405 10.38 34.47 -20.91
CA ALA A 405 10.97 33.17 -21.22
C ALA A 405 10.50 32.05 -20.27
N ALA A 406 10.36 32.34 -18.96
CA ALA A 406 9.81 31.40 -17.99
C ALA A 406 8.34 31.07 -18.31
N TYR A 407 7.50 32.08 -18.51
CA TYR A 407 6.09 31.88 -18.87
C TYR A 407 5.89 31.19 -20.22
N LYS A 408 6.81 31.39 -21.19
CA LYS A 408 6.78 30.66 -22.47
C LYS A 408 6.98 29.15 -22.26
N GLN A 409 7.91 28.73 -21.41
CA GLN A 409 8.08 27.33 -21.05
C GLN A 409 6.81 26.78 -20.37
N MET A 410 6.14 27.59 -19.54
CA MET A 410 4.86 27.19 -18.92
C MET A 410 3.77 27.00 -19.99
N VAL A 411 3.72 27.82 -21.06
CA VAL A 411 2.81 27.63 -22.18
C VAL A 411 3.08 26.31 -22.91
N GLU A 412 4.34 25.92 -23.05
CA GLU A 412 4.77 24.68 -23.71
C GLU A 412 4.32 23.41 -22.95
N LEU A 413 4.00 23.49 -21.64
CA LEU A 413 3.41 22.37 -20.89
C LEU A 413 1.99 22.04 -21.35
N GLY A 414 1.32 22.97 -22.03
CA GLY A 414 -0.02 22.77 -22.60
C GLY A 414 -1.16 22.78 -21.57
N GLY A 415 -2.36 22.41 -22.04
CA GLY A 415 -3.52 22.28 -21.18
C GLY A 415 -3.87 23.55 -20.39
N GLU A 416 -4.21 23.39 -19.12
CA GLU A 416 -4.56 24.49 -18.22
C GLU A 416 -3.36 25.41 -17.92
N TYR A 417 -2.12 24.89 -17.95
CA TYR A 417 -0.91 25.65 -17.65
C TYR A 417 -0.60 26.69 -18.72
N ALA A 418 -0.96 26.41 -19.98
CA ALA A 418 -0.76 27.37 -21.09
C ALA A 418 -1.52 28.67 -20.85
N LYS A 419 -2.74 28.62 -20.28
CA LYS A 419 -3.51 29.81 -19.93
C LYS A 419 -2.78 30.68 -18.93
N GLY A 420 -2.24 30.08 -17.85
CA GLY A 420 -1.43 30.78 -16.85
C GLY A 420 -0.18 31.41 -17.45
N GLY A 421 0.52 30.65 -18.32
CA GLY A 421 1.70 31.14 -19.03
C GLY A 421 1.42 32.34 -19.93
N TYR A 422 0.32 32.33 -20.72
CA TYR A 422 -0.08 33.52 -21.50
C TYR A 422 -0.43 34.72 -20.64
N GLN A 423 -1.16 34.49 -19.54
CA GLN A 423 -1.49 35.55 -18.61
C GLN A 423 -0.21 36.17 -18.00
N GLY A 424 0.73 35.36 -17.58
CA GLY A 424 2.02 35.82 -17.04
C GLY A 424 2.83 36.63 -18.05
N GLN A 425 2.86 36.25 -19.35
CA GLN A 425 3.50 37.03 -20.41
C GLN A 425 2.85 38.39 -20.57
N VAL A 426 1.51 38.46 -20.60
CA VAL A 426 0.75 39.72 -20.69
C VAL A 426 1.07 40.61 -19.49
N ASP A 427 1.11 40.07 -18.29
CA ASP A 427 1.43 40.81 -17.08
C ASP A 427 2.88 41.33 -17.11
N ALA A 428 3.84 40.52 -17.59
CA ALA A 428 5.24 40.95 -17.73
C ALA A 428 5.40 42.12 -18.74
N TYR A 429 4.73 42.06 -19.89
CA TYR A 429 4.75 43.19 -20.84
C TYR A 429 4.02 44.42 -20.32
N ARG A 430 2.92 44.25 -19.59
CA ARG A 430 2.18 45.34 -18.96
C ARG A 430 3.05 46.09 -17.93
N ASP A 431 3.73 45.34 -17.05
CA ASP A 431 4.60 45.89 -16.02
C ASP A 431 5.77 46.69 -16.65
N ALA A 432 6.28 46.18 -17.79
CA ALA A 432 7.32 46.86 -18.57
C ALA A 432 6.78 48.04 -19.44
N HIS A 433 5.49 48.39 -19.38
CA HIS A 433 4.84 49.38 -20.25
C HIS A 433 5.01 49.13 -21.76
N GLN A 434 5.15 47.85 -22.15
CA GLN A 434 5.31 47.43 -23.54
C GLN A 434 3.95 47.00 -24.12
N TRP A 435 3.19 47.98 -24.62
CA TRP A 435 1.80 47.79 -25.09
C TRP A 435 1.65 47.36 -26.57
N LYS A 436 2.69 46.82 -27.22
CA LYS A 436 2.64 46.48 -28.63
C LYS A 436 2.57 44.99 -28.85
#